data_50f1c8b5dc0a31cfc2a04c29d47d3c3d
#
_entry.id   50f1c8b5dc0a31cfc2a04c29d47d3c3d
#
_cell.length_a   1.000
_cell.length_b   1.000
_cell.length_c   1.000
_cell.angle_alpha   90.00
_cell.angle_beta   90.00
_cell.angle_gamma   90.00
#
_symmetry.space_group_name_H-M   'P 1'
#
loop_
_entity.id
_entity.type
_entity.pdbx_description
1 polymer ?
#
loop_
_entity_poly.entity_id
_entity_poly.type
_entity_poly.pdbx_seq_one_letter_code
_entity_poly.pdbx_strand_id
1 'polypeptide(L)'
;MAFLDYSPAPESTSILNIKDRYGLFIDGKFQSSRGKTFATISPSTEKTITTVTEATAADVDKAVKAARVAYDKVWSRMPGAERAKYLFRIARIIQERSRELAVAETLDNGKPIKETRDVDIPLVAAWFFYYAGWADKLEYATGGATPTPHGVVGQVIPWNFPLMMLAWKIAPALAAGNTVVLKPAETTPLTALLFAEICQEAGLPGGVVNIITGAGATGKALVEHRGIDKVAFTGSTGVGRQIARALAGRSTALTLELGGKGANIVFDDAAMDEAIEGIISGIFFNQGHVCCAGSRLLVQESVHDELVSRLTLRIETLRLGDPLDKNTDIGAINSKAQLKTITELANSGDAEGASRWSANCELPSKGFWFPPTIFTGVSASHRIAQEEIFGPVLSVLTFRTPDEAVEKANNTPYGLSAGVWTEKASRMLAIVDKLQAGVVWANTFNKFDPTSPFGGYQESGYGREGGVPGLLAYLKSTSPVQGVAK
;
A
#
# COMPACT_ATOMS: atom_id res chain seq x y z
N MET A 1 33.54 4.79 -15.97
CA MET A 1 32.52 5.09 -16.98
C MET A 1 32.07 6.51 -16.78
N ALA A 2 32.02 7.35 -17.83
CA ALA A 2 31.41 8.67 -17.70
C ALA A 2 29.91 8.46 -17.44
N PHE A 3 29.43 8.89 -16.27
CA PHE A 3 28.00 8.91 -15.99
C PHE A 3 27.36 9.86 -17.00
N LEU A 4 26.36 9.38 -17.73
CA LEU A 4 25.54 10.26 -18.57
C LEU A 4 24.85 11.25 -17.64
N ASP A 5 25.26 12.51 -17.72
CA ASP A 5 24.60 13.60 -16.99
C ASP A 5 23.32 13.94 -17.73
N TYR A 6 22.17 13.52 -17.18
CA TYR A 6 20.87 13.86 -17.75
C TYR A 6 20.43 15.23 -17.26
N SER A 7 20.02 16.08 -18.15
CA SER A 7 19.40 17.35 -17.77
C SER A 7 18.14 17.08 -16.95
N PRO A 8 17.90 17.88 -15.89
CA PRO A 8 16.65 17.80 -15.13
C PRO A 8 15.43 17.93 -16.04
N ALA A 9 14.43 17.07 -15.82
CA ALA A 9 13.19 17.02 -16.61
C ALA A 9 11.97 17.02 -15.68
N PRO A 10 11.75 18.08 -14.87
CA PRO A 10 10.69 18.12 -13.89
C PRO A 10 9.32 18.14 -14.56
N GLU A 11 8.38 17.38 -13.97
CA GLU A 11 6.97 17.44 -14.36
C GLU A 11 6.34 18.74 -13.88
N SER A 12 5.48 19.33 -14.70
CA SER A 12 4.80 20.58 -14.36
C SER A 12 3.68 20.36 -13.35
N THR A 13 3.66 21.18 -12.31
CA THR A 13 2.55 21.22 -11.33
C THR A 13 1.38 22.07 -11.79
N SER A 14 1.49 22.79 -12.93
CA SER A 14 0.42 23.65 -13.46
C SER A 14 -0.88 22.93 -13.83
N ILE A 15 -0.83 21.61 -13.95
CA ILE A 15 -2.02 20.79 -14.16
C ILE A 15 -2.90 20.68 -12.90
N LEU A 16 -2.34 20.94 -11.72
CA LEU A 16 -3.04 20.80 -10.46
C LEU A 16 -3.87 22.05 -10.15
N ASN A 17 -5.12 21.84 -9.80
CA ASN A 17 -5.99 22.85 -9.24
C ASN A 17 -6.24 22.56 -7.75
N ILE A 18 -5.18 22.74 -6.93
CA ILE A 18 -5.26 22.51 -5.49
C ILE A 18 -5.91 23.71 -4.82
N LYS A 19 -6.96 23.45 -4.05
CA LYS A 19 -7.66 24.47 -3.25
C LYS A 19 -6.79 24.88 -2.05
N ASP A 20 -6.87 26.13 -1.62
CA ASP A 20 -6.18 26.60 -0.41
C ASP A 20 -6.62 25.83 0.84
N ARG A 21 -7.85 25.32 0.82
CA ARG A 21 -8.41 24.53 1.91
C ARG A 21 -9.41 23.49 1.41
N TYR A 22 -9.30 22.29 1.96
CA TYR A 22 -10.27 21.22 1.77
C TYR A 22 -11.11 20.98 3.03
N GLY A 23 -12.43 20.84 2.84
CA GLY A 23 -13.39 20.34 3.84
C GLY A 23 -13.49 18.81 3.81
N LEU A 24 -14.40 18.29 4.61
CA LEU A 24 -14.75 16.87 4.60
C LEU A 24 -15.70 16.55 3.44
N PHE A 25 -15.56 15.38 2.83
CA PHE A 25 -16.50 14.93 1.81
C PHE A 25 -17.54 13.99 2.41
N ILE A 26 -18.74 14.47 2.60
CA ILE A 26 -19.84 13.73 3.23
C ILE A 26 -21.10 13.94 2.41
N ASP A 27 -21.84 12.85 2.16
CA ASP A 27 -23.11 12.86 1.44
C ASP A 27 -23.01 13.51 0.04
N GLY A 28 -21.94 13.16 -0.69
CA GLY A 28 -21.68 13.63 -2.05
C GLY A 28 -21.21 15.07 -2.17
N LYS A 29 -20.89 15.76 -1.07
CA LYS A 29 -20.51 17.19 -1.06
C LYS A 29 -19.34 17.47 -0.13
N PHE A 30 -18.48 18.41 -0.52
CA PHE A 30 -17.52 19.00 0.39
C PHE A 30 -18.23 19.90 1.40
N GLN A 31 -17.92 19.73 2.67
CA GLN A 31 -18.56 20.41 3.78
C GLN A 31 -17.53 21.01 4.72
N SER A 32 -17.85 22.18 5.28
CA SER A 32 -17.09 22.74 6.39
C SER A 32 -17.37 21.94 7.67
N SER A 33 -16.39 21.92 8.57
CA SER A 33 -16.50 21.37 9.91
C SER A 33 -16.01 22.39 10.95
N ARG A 34 -16.40 22.19 12.22
CA ARG A 34 -15.84 22.91 13.37
C ARG A 34 -14.50 22.33 13.83
N GLY A 35 -14.01 21.25 13.19
CA GLY A 35 -12.73 20.66 13.46
C GLY A 35 -11.57 21.61 13.18
N LYS A 36 -10.44 21.31 13.79
CA LYS A 36 -9.18 22.00 13.51
C LYS A 36 -8.75 21.74 12.06
N THR A 37 -7.76 22.47 11.61
CA THR A 37 -7.12 22.23 10.32
C THR A 37 -5.67 21.86 10.55
N PHE A 38 -5.14 21.09 9.62
CA PHE A 38 -3.70 20.77 9.54
C PHE A 38 -3.22 20.99 8.11
N ALA A 39 -1.93 21.27 7.96
CA ALA A 39 -1.31 21.43 6.66
C ALA A 39 -0.84 20.06 6.16
N THR A 40 -1.07 19.76 4.88
CA THR A 40 -0.28 18.72 4.20
C THR A 40 0.98 19.36 3.63
N ILE A 41 2.11 18.66 3.74
CA ILE A 41 3.45 19.20 3.49
C ILE A 41 4.15 18.34 2.46
N SER A 42 4.74 18.95 1.44
CA SER A 42 5.60 18.25 0.50
C SER A 42 6.86 17.74 1.20
N PRO A 43 7.11 16.41 1.21
CA PRO A 43 8.28 15.83 1.87
C PRO A 43 9.62 16.28 1.27
N SER A 44 9.64 16.62 -0.01
CA SER A 44 10.87 17.04 -0.72
C SER A 44 11.25 18.49 -0.46
N THR A 45 10.29 19.35 -0.13
CA THR A 45 10.53 20.80 0.02
C THR A 45 10.18 21.36 1.39
N GLU A 46 9.48 20.58 2.22
CA GLU A 46 8.89 20.99 3.52
C GLU A 46 7.86 22.14 3.40
N LYS A 47 7.44 22.49 2.19
CA LYS A 47 6.43 23.51 1.96
C LYS A 47 5.03 22.96 2.16
N THR A 48 4.17 23.78 2.73
CA THR A 48 2.72 23.51 2.78
C THR A 48 2.14 23.46 1.37
N ILE A 49 1.43 22.38 1.05
CA ILE A 49 0.72 22.22 -0.21
C ILE A 49 -0.68 22.83 -0.08
N THR A 50 -1.40 22.45 0.95
CA THR A 50 -2.74 22.95 1.26
C THR A 50 -3.08 22.73 2.74
N THR A 51 -4.24 23.23 3.15
CA THR A 51 -4.79 23.03 4.49
C THR A 51 -5.99 22.11 4.42
N VAL A 52 -6.07 21.15 5.33
CA VAL A 52 -7.12 20.13 5.36
C VAL A 52 -7.86 20.16 6.70
N THR A 53 -9.16 19.95 6.68
CA THR A 53 -9.99 19.93 7.88
C THR A 53 -9.85 18.59 8.61
N GLU A 54 -9.62 18.61 9.93
CA GLU A 54 -9.65 17.43 10.78
C GLU A 54 -11.09 17.13 11.22
N ALA A 55 -11.57 15.91 10.94
CA ALA A 55 -12.92 15.50 11.32
C ALA A 55 -13.03 15.27 12.83
N THR A 56 -14.07 15.82 13.43
CA THR A 56 -14.47 15.55 14.80
C THR A 56 -15.26 14.23 14.91
N ALA A 57 -15.47 13.73 16.12
CA ALA A 57 -16.34 12.57 16.34
C ALA A 57 -17.78 12.79 15.82
N ALA A 58 -18.28 14.02 15.88
CA ALA A 58 -19.59 14.37 15.33
C ALA A 58 -19.62 14.32 13.79
N ASP A 59 -18.50 14.67 13.14
CA ASP A 59 -18.37 14.55 11.68
C ASP A 59 -18.28 13.07 11.25
N VAL A 60 -17.58 12.23 12.04
CA VAL A 60 -17.55 10.78 11.83
C VAL A 60 -18.97 10.20 11.93
N ASP A 61 -19.72 10.54 12.97
CA ASP A 61 -21.12 10.12 13.13
C ASP A 61 -22.00 10.55 11.97
N LYS A 62 -21.84 11.80 11.50
CA LYS A 62 -22.53 12.32 10.32
C LYS A 62 -22.20 11.53 9.06
N ALA A 63 -20.94 11.22 8.82
CA ALA A 63 -20.51 10.44 7.65
C ALA A 63 -21.05 9.00 7.70
N VAL A 64 -21.00 8.35 8.86
CA VAL A 64 -21.56 7.00 9.05
C VAL A 64 -23.08 6.99 8.86
N LYS A 65 -23.80 8.00 9.36
CA LYS A 65 -25.24 8.13 9.13
C LYS A 65 -25.57 8.33 7.65
N ALA A 66 -24.83 9.17 6.94
CA ALA A 66 -25.00 9.37 5.51
C ALA A 66 -24.76 8.06 4.73
N ALA A 67 -23.68 7.33 5.08
CA ALA A 67 -23.38 6.03 4.48
C ALA A 67 -24.50 5.01 4.76
N ARG A 68 -25.05 4.98 5.98
CA ARG A 68 -26.15 4.07 6.35
C ARG A 68 -27.41 4.36 5.54
N VAL A 69 -27.79 5.63 5.41
CA VAL A 69 -28.96 6.03 4.60
C VAL A 69 -28.75 5.65 3.12
N ALA A 70 -27.57 5.91 2.56
CA ALA A 70 -27.26 5.54 1.19
C ALA A 70 -27.28 4.01 1.00
N TYR A 71 -26.76 3.23 1.94
CA TYR A 71 -26.82 1.77 1.93
C TYR A 71 -28.27 1.28 1.91
N ASP A 72 -29.07 1.69 2.90
CA ASP A 72 -30.43 1.15 3.12
C ASP A 72 -31.40 1.55 2.00
N LYS A 73 -31.25 2.75 1.42
CA LYS A 73 -32.22 3.30 0.48
C LYS A 73 -31.83 3.20 -0.99
N VAL A 74 -30.52 3.16 -1.30
CA VAL A 74 -30.03 3.31 -2.66
C VAL A 74 -29.10 2.16 -3.06
N TRP A 75 -27.91 2.08 -2.45
CA TRP A 75 -26.80 1.32 -3.02
C TRP A 75 -26.95 -0.21 -2.90
N SER A 76 -27.42 -0.70 -1.75
CA SER A 76 -27.65 -2.14 -1.58
C SER A 76 -28.82 -2.69 -2.42
N ARG A 77 -29.74 -1.80 -2.80
CA ARG A 77 -30.91 -2.14 -3.65
C ARG A 77 -30.64 -1.98 -5.14
N MET A 78 -29.54 -1.31 -5.48
CA MET A 78 -29.16 -1.07 -6.87
C MET A 78 -28.69 -2.38 -7.52
N PRO A 79 -29.22 -2.75 -8.70
CA PRO A 79 -28.73 -3.93 -9.42
C PRO A 79 -27.23 -3.86 -9.67
N GLY A 80 -26.55 -5.01 -9.62
CA GLY A 80 -25.08 -5.07 -9.82
C GLY A 80 -24.62 -4.44 -11.13
N ALA A 81 -25.37 -4.62 -12.22
CA ALA A 81 -25.08 -4.02 -13.50
C ALA A 81 -25.14 -2.48 -13.47
N GLU A 82 -26.01 -1.87 -12.66
CA GLU A 82 -26.06 -0.43 -12.50
C GLU A 82 -24.89 0.08 -11.63
N ARG A 83 -24.52 -0.65 -10.56
CA ARG A 83 -23.33 -0.32 -9.77
C ARG A 83 -22.05 -0.39 -10.63
N ALA A 84 -21.96 -1.38 -11.52
CA ALA A 84 -20.84 -1.52 -12.46
C ALA A 84 -20.62 -0.25 -13.30
N LYS A 85 -21.68 0.38 -13.77
CA LYS A 85 -21.60 1.60 -14.59
C LYS A 85 -20.90 2.77 -13.86
N TYR A 86 -21.10 2.89 -12.54
CA TYR A 86 -20.39 3.90 -11.73
C TYR A 86 -18.91 3.56 -11.60
N LEU A 87 -18.57 2.30 -11.32
CA LEU A 87 -17.17 1.89 -11.20
C LEU A 87 -16.43 2.06 -12.55
N PHE A 88 -17.05 1.70 -13.67
CA PHE A 88 -16.48 1.93 -15.00
C PHE A 88 -16.26 3.42 -15.30
N ARG A 89 -17.21 4.30 -14.92
CA ARG A 89 -17.04 5.76 -15.06
C ARG A 89 -15.89 6.26 -14.21
N ILE A 90 -15.81 5.87 -12.93
CA ILE A 90 -14.71 6.23 -12.03
C ILE A 90 -13.37 5.81 -12.64
N ALA A 91 -13.25 4.56 -13.14
CA ALA A 91 -12.03 4.08 -13.76
C ALA A 91 -11.61 4.93 -14.97
N ARG A 92 -12.56 5.32 -15.83
CA ARG A 92 -12.28 6.18 -16.99
C ARG A 92 -11.87 7.59 -16.59
N ILE A 93 -12.54 8.20 -15.62
CA ILE A 93 -12.17 9.52 -15.11
C ILE A 93 -10.76 9.48 -14.50
N ILE A 94 -10.40 8.42 -13.78
CA ILE A 94 -9.05 8.22 -13.26
C ILE A 94 -8.03 8.17 -14.42
N GLN A 95 -8.34 7.48 -15.53
CA GLN A 95 -7.47 7.46 -16.72
C GLN A 95 -7.35 8.86 -17.36
N GLU A 96 -8.44 9.58 -17.49
CA GLU A 96 -8.48 10.94 -18.05
C GLU A 96 -7.71 11.94 -17.18
N ARG A 97 -7.79 11.82 -15.86
CA ARG A 97 -7.09 12.65 -14.87
C ARG A 97 -5.75 12.03 -14.42
N SER A 98 -5.21 11.04 -15.14
CA SER A 98 -4.05 10.25 -14.68
C SER A 98 -2.82 11.11 -14.37
N ARG A 99 -2.49 12.08 -15.24
CA ARG A 99 -1.36 12.99 -15.04
C ARG A 99 -1.55 13.88 -13.81
N GLU A 100 -2.74 14.45 -13.63
CA GLU A 100 -3.07 15.25 -12.45
C GLU A 100 -2.91 14.45 -11.15
N LEU A 101 -3.48 13.23 -11.12
CA LEU A 101 -3.41 12.34 -9.96
C LEU A 101 -1.97 11.93 -9.65
N ALA A 102 -1.17 11.61 -10.69
CA ALA A 102 0.24 11.25 -10.51
C ALA A 102 1.06 12.40 -9.91
N VAL A 103 0.88 13.63 -10.40
CA VAL A 103 1.57 14.81 -9.87
C VAL A 103 1.13 15.10 -8.44
N ALA A 104 -0.16 15.03 -8.13
CA ALA A 104 -0.68 15.20 -6.78
C ALA A 104 -0.12 14.18 -5.80
N GLU A 105 -0.09 12.89 -6.19
CA GLU A 105 0.45 11.82 -5.37
C GLU A 105 1.95 11.99 -5.10
N THR A 106 2.72 12.35 -6.13
CA THR A 106 4.16 12.63 -6.00
C THR A 106 4.43 13.79 -5.03
N LEU A 107 3.69 14.88 -5.13
CA LEU A 107 3.85 16.05 -4.26
C LEU A 107 3.54 15.73 -2.80
N ASP A 108 2.47 14.99 -2.56
CA ASP A 108 1.95 14.69 -1.22
C ASP A 108 2.72 13.58 -0.52
N ASN A 109 3.21 12.59 -1.31
CA ASN A 109 3.89 11.41 -0.79
C ASN A 109 5.42 11.56 -0.76
N GLY A 110 6.01 12.19 -1.76
CA GLY A 110 7.47 12.27 -1.96
C GLY A 110 8.06 11.22 -2.89
N LYS A 111 7.27 10.27 -3.42
CA LYS A 111 7.74 9.24 -4.37
C LYS A 111 8.00 9.79 -5.77
N PRO A 112 8.89 9.16 -6.56
CA PRO A 112 9.19 9.60 -7.92
C PRO A 112 7.97 9.61 -8.84
N ILE A 113 7.84 10.67 -9.65
CA ILE A 113 6.73 10.82 -10.62
C ILE A 113 6.61 9.67 -11.61
N LYS A 114 7.72 9.04 -11.98
CA LYS A 114 7.70 7.87 -12.87
C LYS A 114 6.98 6.67 -12.25
N GLU A 115 7.06 6.51 -10.93
CA GLU A 115 6.38 5.43 -10.23
C GLU A 115 4.88 5.70 -10.12
N THR A 116 4.49 6.91 -9.75
CA THR A 116 3.06 7.28 -9.68
C THR A 116 2.40 7.23 -11.05
N ARG A 117 3.08 7.79 -12.08
CA ARG A 117 2.57 7.84 -13.46
C ARG A 117 2.48 6.47 -14.13
N ASP A 118 3.53 5.64 -13.99
CA ASP A 118 3.70 4.43 -14.79
C ASP A 118 3.21 3.16 -14.07
N VAL A 119 3.06 3.22 -12.74
CA VAL A 119 2.65 2.07 -11.91
C VAL A 119 1.37 2.37 -11.13
N ASP A 120 1.38 3.37 -10.23
CA ASP A 120 0.30 3.54 -9.26
C ASP A 120 -1.03 3.89 -9.92
N ILE A 121 -1.08 4.97 -10.71
CA ILE A 121 -2.35 5.43 -11.28
C ILE A 121 -2.93 4.45 -12.32
N PRO A 122 -2.13 3.81 -13.20
CA PRO A 122 -2.63 2.74 -14.05
C PRO A 122 -3.23 1.56 -13.28
N LEU A 123 -2.60 1.14 -12.17
CA LEU A 123 -3.13 0.08 -11.32
C LEU A 123 -4.43 0.51 -10.62
N VAL A 124 -4.53 1.74 -10.16
CA VAL A 124 -5.78 2.29 -9.58
C VAL A 124 -6.95 2.14 -10.57
N ALA A 125 -6.78 2.56 -11.81
CA ALA A 125 -7.80 2.41 -12.84
C ALA A 125 -8.13 0.94 -13.12
N ALA A 126 -7.11 0.09 -13.23
CA ALA A 126 -7.25 -1.35 -13.45
C ALA A 126 -8.06 -2.03 -12.33
N TRP A 127 -7.87 -1.62 -11.07
CA TRP A 127 -8.63 -2.11 -9.91
C TRP A 127 -10.12 -1.80 -10.03
N PHE A 128 -10.46 -0.56 -10.38
CA PHE A 128 -11.87 -0.18 -10.59
C PHE A 128 -12.48 -0.92 -11.78
N PHE A 129 -11.76 -1.09 -12.90
CA PHE A 129 -12.24 -1.89 -14.05
C PHE A 129 -12.49 -3.34 -13.67
N TYR A 130 -11.54 -3.96 -12.96
CA TYR A 130 -11.66 -5.35 -12.54
C TYR A 130 -12.90 -5.58 -11.67
N TYR A 131 -13.10 -4.79 -10.63
CA TYR A 131 -14.24 -4.95 -9.73
C TYR A 131 -15.56 -4.46 -10.35
N ALA A 132 -15.54 -3.52 -11.29
CA ALA A 132 -16.71 -3.21 -12.09
C ALA A 132 -17.22 -4.44 -12.84
N GLY A 133 -16.32 -5.26 -13.38
CA GLY A 133 -16.64 -6.51 -14.04
C GLY A 133 -17.23 -7.59 -13.12
N TRP A 134 -17.06 -7.47 -11.81
CA TRP A 134 -17.61 -8.39 -10.82
C TRP A 134 -18.95 -7.95 -10.22
N ALA A 135 -19.31 -6.68 -10.30
CA ALA A 135 -20.47 -6.13 -9.60
C ALA A 135 -21.82 -6.81 -9.95
N ASP A 136 -21.96 -7.32 -11.15
CA ASP A 136 -23.14 -8.07 -11.63
C ASP A 136 -22.95 -9.60 -11.61
N LYS A 137 -21.83 -10.08 -11.07
CA LYS A 137 -21.44 -11.50 -11.07
C LYS A 137 -21.14 -12.05 -9.66
N LEU A 138 -21.64 -11.38 -8.63
CA LEU A 138 -21.35 -11.75 -7.24
C LEU A 138 -21.76 -13.16 -6.88
N GLU A 139 -22.84 -13.69 -7.48
CA GLU A 139 -23.31 -15.06 -7.26
C GLU A 139 -22.27 -16.11 -7.71
N TYR A 140 -21.53 -15.83 -8.78
CA TYR A 140 -20.44 -16.72 -9.20
C TYR A 140 -19.29 -16.71 -8.18
N ALA A 141 -18.97 -15.56 -7.60
CA ALA A 141 -17.94 -15.44 -6.57
C ALA A 141 -18.33 -16.17 -5.27
N THR A 142 -19.63 -16.26 -4.97
CA THR A 142 -20.17 -16.91 -3.76
C THR A 142 -20.54 -18.36 -3.97
N GLY A 143 -20.22 -18.96 -5.14
CA GLY A 143 -20.58 -20.35 -5.45
C GLY A 143 -22.09 -20.61 -5.50
N GLY A 144 -22.88 -19.63 -5.94
CA GLY A 144 -24.33 -19.69 -6.04
C GLY A 144 -25.09 -19.31 -4.77
N ALA A 145 -24.38 -18.98 -3.67
CA ALA A 145 -25.03 -18.41 -2.48
C ALA A 145 -25.43 -16.95 -2.74
N THR A 146 -26.52 -16.50 -2.13
CA THR A 146 -26.96 -15.10 -2.26
C THR A 146 -25.94 -14.13 -1.66
N PRO A 147 -25.31 -13.27 -2.47
CA PRO A 147 -24.31 -12.34 -1.99
C PRO A 147 -24.95 -11.28 -1.08
N THR A 148 -24.48 -11.19 0.15
CA THR A 148 -24.99 -10.21 1.12
C THR A 148 -23.89 -9.27 1.55
N PRO A 149 -23.94 -7.97 1.20
CA PRO A 149 -22.95 -6.99 1.66
C PRO A 149 -22.95 -6.84 3.19
N HIS A 150 -21.81 -6.43 3.75
CA HIS A 150 -21.74 -6.13 5.19
C HIS A 150 -22.64 -4.95 5.57
N GLY A 151 -22.59 -3.87 4.79
CA GLY A 151 -23.32 -2.63 5.08
C GLY A 151 -22.42 -1.40 4.94
N VAL A 152 -22.17 -0.69 6.05
CA VAL A 152 -21.27 0.44 6.10
C VAL A 152 -19.86 -0.03 6.43
N VAL A 153 -18.89 0.29 5.59
CA VAL A 153 -17.49 -0.10 5.75
C VAL A 153 -16.66 1.11 6.16
N GLY A 154 -16.02 1.03 7.32
CA GLY A 154 -14.98 1.97 7.74
C GLY A 154 -13.64 1.55 7.15
N GLN A 155 -13.00 2.44 6.42
CA GLN A 155 -11.71 2.17 5.76
C GLN A 155 -10.66 3.16 6.23
N VAL A 156 -9.48 2.65 6.63
CA VAL A 156 -8.34 3.49 7.01
C VAL A 156 -7.15 3.05 6.18
N ILE A 157 -6.58 3.98 5.42
CA ILE A 157 -5.51 3.71 4.47
C ILE A 157 -4.20 4.40 4.88
N PRO A 158 -3.04 3.79 4.53
CA PRO A 158 -1.72 4.31 4.84
C PRO A 158 -1.29 5.41 3.87
N TRP A 159 -0.10 5.95 4.13
CA TRP A 159 0.49 7.06 3.38
C TRP A 159 1.39 6.62 2.22
N ASN A 160 1.83 5.35 2.16
CA ASN A 160 2.83 4.92 1.19
C ASN A 160 2.32 4.71 -0.24
N PHE A 161 1.06 4.33 -0.41
CA PHE A 161 0.36 4.21 -1.69
C PHE A 161 -1.06 4.77 -1.56
N PRO A 162 -1.22 6.09 -1.42
CA PRO A 162 -2.49 6.70 -1.01
C PRO A 162 -3.67 6.32 -1.90
N LEU A 163 -3.60 6.62 -3.19
CA LEU A 163 -4.70 6.36 -4.11
C LEU A 163 -4.86 4.87 -4.44
N MET A 164 -3.75 4.12 -4.48
CA MET A 164 -3.80 2.68 -4.74
C MET A 164 -4.48 1.94 -3.58
N MET A 165 -4.14 2.26 -2.32
CA MET A 165 -4.79 1.63 -1.15
C MET A 165 -6.25 2.06 -1.00
N LEU A 166 -6.60 3.26 -1.45
CA LEU A 166 -8.00 3.68 -1.59
C LEU A 166 -8.74 2.77 -2.58
N ALA A 167 -8.19 2.57 -3.77
CA ALA A 167 -8.81 1.75 -4.82
C ALA A 167 -8.95 0.30 -4.40
N TRP A 168 -7.91 -0.26 -3.75
CA TRP A 168 -7.92 -1.65 -3.26
C TRP A 168 -9.07 -1.92 -2.29
N LYS A 169 -9.52 -0.90 -1.55
CA LYS A 169 -10.59 -1.02 -0.57
C LYS A 169 -11.94 -0.55 -1.09
N ILE A 170 -12.00 0.59 -1.80
CA ILE A 170 -13.27 1.16 -2.27
C ILE A 170 -13.86 0.33 -3.41
N ALA A 171 -13.06 -0.05 -4.41
CA ALA A 171 -13.58 -0.73 -5.59
C ALA A 171 -14.33 -2.04 -5.26
N PRO A 172 -13.73 -3.01 -4.50
CA PRO A 172 -14.46 -4.22 -4.12
C PRO A 172 -15.64 -3.94 -3.17
N ALA A 173 -15.52 -2.97 -2.26
CA ALA A 173 -16.61 -2.60 -1.35
C ALA A 173 -17.84 -2.12 -2.12
N LEU A 174 -17.66 -1.23 -3.09
CA LEU A 174 -18.74 -0.71 -3.92
C LEU A 174 -19.32 -1.77 -4.85
N ALA A 175 -18.48 -2.59 -5.49
CA ALA A 175 -18.91 -3.70 -6.33
C ALA A 175 -19.80 -4.67 -5.55
N ALA A 176 -19.39 -5.02 -4.33
CA ALA A 176 -20.16 -5.89 -3.43
C ALA A 176 -21.47 -5.26 -2.92
N GLY A 177 -21.68 -3.95 -3.09
CA GLY A 177 -22.90 -3.25 -2.66
C GLY A 177 -22.81 -2.61 -1.28
N ASN A 178 -21.62 -2.47 -0.71
CA ASN A 178 -21.40 -1.71 0.54
C ASN A 178 -21.27 -0.21 0.27
N THR A 179 -21.47 0.60 1.31
CA THR A 179 -21.11 2.01 1.36
C THR A 179 -19.89 2.24 2.23
N VAL A 180 -19.18 3.34 2.02
CA VAL A 180 -17.83 3.53 2.58
C VAL A 180 -17.72 4.86 3.33
N VAL A 181 -17.04 4.81 4.49
CA VAL A 181 -16.44 5.96 5.15
C VAL A 181 -14.94 5.73 5.21
N LEU A 182 -14.18 6.50 4.44
CA LEU A 182 -12.72 6.35 4.31
C LEU A 182 -11.99 7.47 5.04
N LYS A 183 -10.93 7.10 5.77
CA LYS A 183 -9.94 8.02 6.36
C LYS A 183 -8.57 7.79 5.71
N PRO A 184 -8.08 8.74 4.89
CA PRO A 184 -6.70 8.70 4.41
C PRO A 184 -5.70 9.02 5.53
N ALA A 185 -4.43 8.67 5.31
CA ALA A 185 -3.37 9.14 6.20
C ALA A 185 -3.29 10.67 6.21
N GLU A 186 -2.94 11.24 7.36
CA GLU A 186 -2.84 12.68 7.54
C GLU A 186 -1.72 13.33 6.72
N THR A 187 -0.68 12.57 6.40
CA THR A 187 0.45 13.05 5.59
C THR A 187 0.20 12.98 4.08
N THR A 188 -0.83 12.26 3.63
CA THR A 188 -1.14 12.07 2.19
C THR A 188 -2.64 12.08 1.90
N PRO A 189 -3.36 13.17 2.20
CA PRO A 189 -4.80 13.22 2.00
C PRO A 189 -5.24 13.63 0.59
N LEU A 190 -4.33 14.21 -0.23
CA LEU A 190 -4.70 14.93 -1.46
C LEU A 190 -5.40 14.05 -2.48
N THR A 191 -4.83 12.89 -2.82
CA THR A 191 -5.43 12.04 -3.86
C THR A 191 -6.76 11.44 -3.44
N ALA A 192 -7.00 11.24 -2.13
CA ALA A 192 -8.32 10.88 -1.62
C ALA A 192 -9.34 12.03 -1.79
N LEU A 193 -8.91 13.28 -1.61
CA LEU A 193 -9.76 14.46 -1.82
C LEU A 193 -10.06 14.69 -3.30
N LEU A 194 -9.10 14.47 -4.20
CA LEU A 194 -9.33 14.47 -5.65
C LEU A 194 -10.24 13.32 -6.08
N PHE A 195 -10.12 12.16 -5.43
CA PHE A 195 -11.05 11.05 -5.66
C PHE A 195 -12.50 11.39 -5.24
N ALA A 196 -12.69 12.22 -4.21
CA ALA A 196 -14.02 12.75 -3.88
C ALA A 196 -14.62 13.58 -5.03
N GLU A 197 -13.81 14.38 -5.73
CA GLU A 197 -14.22 15.11 -6.94
C GLU A 197 -14.58 14.13 -8.07
N ILE A 198 -13.80 13.08 -8.26
CA ILE A 198 -14.08 12.00 -9.24
C ILE A 198 -15.42 11.32 -8.92
N CYS A 199 -15.75 11.10 -7.64
CA CYS A 199 -17.05 10.55 -7.24
C CYS A 199 -18.21 11.48 -7.65
N GLN A 200 -18.04 12.81 -7.51
CA GLN A 200 -19.04 13.79 -7.96
C GLN A 200 -19.18 13.79 -9.49
N GLU A 201 -18.06 13.81 -10.20
CA GLU A 201 -18.02 13.79 -11.67
C GLU A 201 -18.64 12.51 -12.24
N ALA A 202 -18.41 11.36 -11.61
CA ALA A 202 -19.04 10.10 -11.95
C ALA A 202 -20.53 10.04 -11.66
N GLY A 203 -21.08 11.04 -10.95
CA GLY A 203 -22.47 11.10 -10.52
C GLY A 203 -22.81 10.04 -9.45
N LEU A 204 -21.82 9.63 -8.63
CA LEU A 204 -22.04 8.64 -7.58
C LEU A 204 -23.07 9.17 -6.57
N PRO A 205 -24.10 8.38 -6.19
CA PRO A 205 -25.12 8.84 -5.24
C PRO A 205 -24.51 9.30 -3.91
N GLY A 206 -25.04 10.39 -3.35
CA GLY A 206 -24.60 10.93 -2.06
C GLY A 206 -24.59 9.86 -0.96
N GLY A 207 -23.59 9.90 -0.09
CA GLY A 207 -23.42 8.96 1.01
C GLY A 207 -22.81 7.60 0.65
N VAL A 208 -22.72 7.20 -0.64
CA VAL A 208 -22.10 5.93 -1.05
C VAL A 208 -20.62 5.92 -0.71
N VAL A 209 -19.91 7.01 -0.95
CA VAL A 209 -18.53 7.25 -0.52
C VAL A 209 -18.50 8.53 0.32
N ASN A 210 -17.86 8.44 1.48
CA ASN A 210 -17.59 9.57 2.36
C ASN A 210 -16.11 9.57 2.70
N ILE A 211 -15.44 10.71 2.66
CA ILE A 211 -14.01 10.85 2.96
C ILE A 211 -13.86 11.86 4.08
N ILE A 212 -13.33 11.37 5.20
CA ILE A 212 -13.08 12.16 6.40
C ILE A 212 -11.58 12.20 6.67
N THR A 213 -11.01 13.38 6.67
CA THR A 213 -9.60 13.62 6.93
C THR A 213 -9.34 13.85 8.41
N GLY A 214 -8.15 13.50 8.88
CA GLY A 214 -7.74 13.66 10.27
C GLY A 214 -6.68 12.65 10.70
N ALA A 215 -6.15 12.84 11.89
CA ALA A 215 -5.12 12.01 12.50
C ALA A 215 -5.68 10.77 13.20
N GLY A 216 -4.89 10.16 14.08
CA GLY A 216 -5.24 8.92 14.78
C GLY A 216 -6.56 8.99 15.57
N ALA A 217 -6.91 10.14 16.14
CA ALA A 217 -8.18 10.31 16.88
C ALA A 217 -9.41 10.13 15.99
N THR A 218 -9.36 10.66 14.76
CA THR A 218 -10.42 10.46 13.75
C THR A 218 -10.50 8.99 13.32
N GLY A 219 -9.35 8.33 13.13
CA GLY A 219 -9.30 6.90 12.82
C GLY A 219 -9.91 6.04 13.91
N LYS A 220 -9.58 6.34 15.17
CA LYS A 220 -10.15 5.65 16.34
C LYS A 220 -11.66 5.84 16.41
N ALA A 221 -12.15 7.07 16.25
CA ALA A 221 -13.58 7.36 16.28
C ALA A 221 -14.34 6.60 15.16
N LEU A 222 -13.74 6.47 13.96
CA LEU A 222 -14.32 5.69 12.88
C LEU A 222 -14.37 4.19 13.20
N VAL A 223 -13.26 3.61 13.63
CA VAL A 223 -13.13 2.17 13.92
C VAL A 223 -14.09 1.75 15.05
N GLU A 224 -14.17 2.55 16.11
CA GLU A 224 -15.01 2.25 17.28
C GLU A 224 -16.49 2.60 17.09
N HIS A 225 -16.87 3.26 15.98
CA HIS A 225 -18.24 3.68 15.74
C HIS A 225 -19.20 2.49 15.60
N ARG A 226 -20.30 2.49 16.34
CA ARG A 226 -21.25 1.36 16.40
C ARG A 226 -22.05 1.14 15.11
N GLY A 227 -22.10 2.14 14.23
CA GLY A 227 -22.75 2.05 12.92
C GLY A 227 -21.88 1.47 11.82
N ILE A 228 -20.64 1.05 12.12
CA ILE A 228 -19.74 0.39 11.19
C ILE A 228 -19.90 -1.14 11.28
N ASP A 229 -20.18 -1.77 10.15
CA ASP A 229 -20.38 -3.22 10.03
C ASP A 229 -19.09 -3.97 9.71
N LYS A 230 -18.16 -3.30 9.02
CA LYS A 230 -16.84 -3.84 8.68
C LYS A 230 -15.78 -2.75 8.78
N VAL A 231 -14.60 -3.11 9.26
CA VAL A 231 -13.39 -2.28 9.20
C VAL A 231 -12.38 -2.94 8.25
N ALA A 232 -11.82 -2.16 7.34
CA ALA A 232 -10.69 -2.53 6.52
C ALA A 232 -9.53 -1.55 6.78
N PHE A 233 -8.43 -2.07 7.28
CA PHE A 233 -7.27 -1.29 7.69
C PHE A 233 -6.01 -1.76 6.97
N THR A 234 -5.23 -0.81 6.45
CA THR A 234 -3.85 -1.03 6.05
C THR A 234 -2.96 -0.01 6.78
N GLY A 235 -1.90 -0.49 7.42
CA GLY A 235 -0.97 0.35 8.15
C GLY A 235 -0.04 -0.43 9.08
N SER A 236 0.45 0.21 10.15
CA SER A 236 1.42 -0.43 11.04
C SER A 236 0.81 -1.55 11.88
N THR A 237 1.62 -2.57 12.16
CA THR A 237 1.26 -3.72 13.01
C THR A 237 0.77 -3.27 14.40
N GLY A 238 1.39 -2.25 14.98
CA GLY A 238 1.00 -1.71 16.28
C GLY A 238 -0.44 -1.17 16.29
N VAL A 239 -0.82 -0.42 15.26
CA VAL A 239 -2.19 0.11 15.10
C VAL A 239 -3.17 -1.02 14.77
N GLY A 240 -2.79 -1.97 13.92
CA GLY A 240 -3.61 -3.16 13.62
C GLY A 240 -4.00 -3.94 14.88
N ARG A 241 -3.04 -4.17 15.78
CA ARG A 241 -3.29 -4.80 17.09
C ARG A 241 -4.26 -4.00 17.96
N GLN A 242 -4.16 -2.66 17.96
CA GLN A 242 -5.09 -1.79 18.70
C GLN A 242 -6.51 -1.91 18.14
N ILE A 243 -6.67 -1.90 16.81
CA ILE A 243 -7.95 -2.08 16.13
C ILE A 243 -8.56 -3.44 16.46
N ALA A 244 -7.79 -4.52 16.36
CA ALA A 244 -8.25 -5.86 16.68
C ALA A 244 -8.77 -5.96 18.13
N ARG A 245 -8.05 -5.35 19.09
CA ARG A 245 -8.49 -5.29 20.49
C ARG A 245 -9.77 -4.45 20.66
N ALA A 246 -9.88 -3.31 19.98
CA ALA A 246 -11.05 -2.43 20.07
C ALA A 246 -12.32 -3.08 19.51
N LEU A 247 -12.18 -4.00 18.54
CA LEU A 247 -13.28 -4.71 17.91
C LEU A 247 -13.54 -6.10 18.52
N ALA A 248 -12.70 -6.57 19.46
CA ALA A 248 -12.89 -7.85 20.12
C ALA A 248 -14.27 -7.92 20.78
N GLY A 249 -14.97 -9.04 20.58
CA GLY A 249 -16.34 -9.24 21.08
C GLY A 249 -17.45 -8.48 20.35
N ARG A 250 -17.13 -7.78 19.24
CA ARG A 250 -18.13 -7.14 18.36
C ARG A 250 -18.38 -8.00 17.13
N SER A 251 -19.57 -7.85 16.53
CA SER A 251 -19.92 -8.48 15.25
C SER A 251 -19.34 -7.76 14.03
N THR A 252 -18.54 -6.70 14.23
CA THR A 252 -17.90 -5.94 13.16
C THR A 252 -16.84 -6.79 12.47
N ALA A 253 -17.00 -7.02 11.17
CA ALA A 253 -16.00 -7.74 10.38
C ALA A 253 -14.69 -6.92 10.28
N LEU A 254 -13.54 -7.61 10.21
CA LEU A 254 -12.24 -6.94 10.18
C LEU A 254 -11.32 -7.60 9.17
N THR A 255 -10.63 -6.78 8.36
CA THR A 255 -9.48 -7.17 7.57
C THR A 255 -8.31 -6.25 7.92
N LEU A 256 -7.12 -6.82 8.09
CA LEU A 256 -5.90 -6.13 8.44
C LEU A 256 -4.80 -6.47 7.43
N GLU A 257 -4.25 -5.45 6.78
CA GLU A 257 -3.05 -5.52 5.97
C GLU A 257 -1.97 -4.70 6.68
N LEU A 258 -0.94 -5.36 7.19
CA LEU A 258 0.03 -4.77 8.10
C LEU A 258 1.44 -4.82 7.52
N GLY A 259 2.45 -4.56 8.35
CA GLY A 259 3.84 -4.54 7.96
C GLY A 259 4.39 -5.90 7.53
N GLY A 260 5.59 -5.87 7.00
CA GLY A 260 6.31 -7.06 6.58
C GLY A 260 7.83 -6.94 6.73
N LYS A 261 8.50 -8.08 6.66
CA LYS A 261 9.96 -8.17 6.60
C LYS A 261 10.32 -9.23 5.54
N GLY A 262 9.93 -8.95 4.28
CA GLY A 262 10.04 -9.89 3.16
C GLY A 262 11.45 -10.44 2.96
N ALA A 263 11.56 -11.73 2.68
CA ALA A 263 12.80 -12.37 2.27
C ALA A 263 12.86 -12.41 0.74
N ASN A 264 13.99 -11.98 0.16
CA ASN A 264 14.31 -12.11 -1.24
C ASN A 264 15.49 -13.08 -1.37
N ILE A 265 15.26 -14.30 -1.88
CA ILE A 265 16.19 -15.43 -1.82
C ILE A 265 16.86 -15.59 -3.18
N VAL A 266 18.19 -15.53 -3.23
CA VAL A 266 18.99 -15.67 -4.46
C VAL A 266 19.89 -16.87 -4.37
N PHE A 267 19.68 -17.85 -5.26
CA PHE A 267 20.52 -19.03 -5.41
C PHE A 267 21.66 -18.79 -6.40
N ASP A 268 22.67 -19.68 -6.39
CA ASP A 268 23.86 -19.64 -7.23
C ASP A 268 23.59 -19.75 -8.73
N ASP A 269 22.44 -20.31 -9.09
CA ASP A 269 22.00 -20.48 -10.47
C ASP A 269 20.98 -19.44 -10.93
N ALA A 270 20.76 -18.38 -10.16
CA ALA A 270 19.85 -17.31 -10.56
C ALA A 270 20.37 -16.54 -11.78
N ALA A 271 19.47 -16.10 -12.66
CA ALA A 271 19.78 -15.11 -13.68
C ALA A 271 20.17 -13.79 -12.99
N MET A 272 21.48 -13.58 -12.81
CA MET A 272 22.04 -12.59 -11.89
C MET A 272 21.62 -11.16 -12.24
N ASP A 273 21.55 -10.80 -13.54
CA ASP A 273 21.17 -9.46 -13.96
C ASP A 273 19.70 -9.15 -13.62
N GLU A 274 18.82 -10.10 -13.88
CA GLU A 274 17.39 -10.01 -13.55
C GLU A 274 17.17 -9.99 -12.03
N ALA A 275 17.94 -10.79 -11.29
CA ALA A 275 17.90 -10.81 -9.83
C ALA A 275 18.32 -9.47 -9.23
N ILE A 276 19.37 -8.83 -9.75
CA ILE A 276 19.80 -7.50 -9.31
C ILE A 276 18.72 -6.46 -9.56
N GLU A 277 18.14 -6.38 -10.75
CA GLU A 277 17.05 -5.42 -11.05
C GLU A 277 15.81 -5.73 -10.20
N GLY A 278 15.50 -7.01 -9.94
CA GLY A 278 14.44 -7.42 -9.05
C GLY A 278 14.70 -7.04 -7.59
N ILE A 279 15.94 -7.11 -7.12
CA ILE A 279 16.33 -6.63 -5.78
C ILE A 279 16.18 -5.11 -5.71
N ILE A 280 16.67 -4.37 -6.70
CA ILE A 280 16.51 -2.90 -6.78
C ILE A 280 15.04 -2.52 -6.71
N SER A 281 14.21 -3.12 -7.57
CA SER A 281 12.75 -2.89 -7.55
C SER A 281 12.11 -3.35 -6.24
N GLY A 282 12.62 -4.41 -5.63
CA GLY A 282 12.09 -4.99 -4.40
C GLY A 282 12.30 -4.15 -3.14
N ILE A 283 13.33 -3.32 -3.09
CA ILE A 283 13.67 -2.55 -1.88
C ILE A 283 13.72 -1.04 -2.09
N PHE A 284 14.07 -0.53 -3.28
CA PHE A 284 14.23 0.91 -3.49
C PHE A 284 13.02 1.57 -4.16
N PHE A 285 12.12 0.81 -4.76
CA PHE A 285 10.81 1.30 -5.21
C PHE A 285 10.11 2.04 -4.06
N ASN A 286 9.54 3.21 -4.34
CA ASN A 286 8.92 4.08 -3.34
C ASN A 286 9.82 4.34 -2.10
N GLN A 287 11.11 4.55 -2.29
CA GLN A 287 12.11 4.75 -1.21
C GLN A 287 12.08 3.64 -0.14
N GLY A 288 11.68 2.43 -0.50
CA GLY A 288 11.50 1.33 0.45
C GLY A 288 10.25 1.42 1.32
N HIS A 289 9.34 2.36 1.04
CA HIS A 289 8.06 2.49 1.73
C HIS A 289 7.03 1.47 1.23
N VAL A 290 7.42 0.19 1.22
CA VAL A 290 6.62 -0.91 0.65
C VAL A 290 6.48 -2.01 1.70
N CYS A 291 5.25 -2.34 2.08
CA CYS A 291 4.99 -3.37 3.09
C CYS A 291 5.53 -4.76 2.71
N CYS A 292 5.54 -5.06 1.43
CA CYS A 292 6.06 -6.32 0.88
C CYS A 292 7.51 -6.20 0.36
N ALA A 293 8.26 -5.14 0.72
CA ALA A 293 9.64 -4.96 0.29
C ALA A 293 10.50 -6.19 0.64
N GLY A 294 11.36 -6.60 -0.29
CA GLY A 294 12.38 -7.64 -0.10
C GLY A 294 13.54 -7.13 0.77
N SER A 295 13.21 -6.65 1.97
CA SER A 295 14.15 -5.93 2.85
C SER A 295 15.19 -6.83 3.55
N ARG A 296 15.00 -8.15 3.50
CA ARG A 296 16.02 -9.15 3.81
C ARG A 296 16.43 -9.87 2.55
N LEU A 297 17.65 -9.66 2.10
CA LEU A 297 18.26 -10.39 0.98
C LEU A 297 18.99 -11.62 1.51
N LEU A 298 18.50 -12.80 1.20
CA LEU A 298 19.13 -14.07 1.52
C LEU A 298 19.91 -14.55 0.30
N VAL A 299 21.23 -14.61 0.39
CA VAL A 299 22.13 -14.96 -0.73
C VAL A 299 22.85 -16.25 -0.46
N GLN A 300 22.88 -17.15 -1.45
CA GLN A 300 23.72 -18.33 -1.34
C GLN A 300 25.19 -17.93 -1.21
N GLU A 301 25.90 -18.49 -0.23
CA GLU A 301 27.27 -18.06 0.17
C GLU A 301 28.24 -18.01 -1.02
N SER A 302 28.10 -18.95 -1.97
CA SER A 302 29.01 -19.06 -3.15
C SER A 302 28.93 -17.86 -4.10
N VAL A 303 27.86 -17.08 -4.10
CA VAL A 303 27.67 -15.92 -5.01
C VAL A 303 27.50 -14.59 -4.26
N HIS A 304 27.69 -14.61 -2.93
CA HIS A 304 27.49 -13.42 -2.08
C HIS A 304 28.33 -12.23 -2.51
N ASP A 305 29.66 -12.41 -2.65
CA ASP A 305 30.57 -11.29 -2.93
C ASP A 305 30.36 -10.71 -4.33
N GLU A 306 30.12 -11.58 -5.33
CA GLU A 306 29.78 -11.15 -6.67
C GLU A 306 28.47 -10.34 -6.67
N LEU A 307 27.40 -10.87 -6.07
CA LEU A 307 26.10 -10.21 -6.03
C LEU A 307 26.19 -8.88 -5.31
N VAL A 308 26.80 -8.81 -4.13
CA VAL A 308 26.95 -7.55 -3.37
C VAL A 308 27.75 -6.53 -4.16
N SER A 309 28.86 -6.93 -4.79
CA SER A 309 29.66 -6.03 -5.62
C SER A 309 28.87 -5.46 -6.79
N ARG A 310 28.14 -6.30 -7.53
CA ARG A 310 27.31 -5.87 -8.67
C ARG A 310 26.13 -5.01 -8.22
N LEU A 311 25.52 -5.34 -7.09
CA LEU A 311 24.39 -4.61 -6.52
C LEU A 311 24.80 -3.20 -6.08
N THR A 312 25.95 -3.05 -5.40
CA THR A 312 26.47 -1.73 -5.00
C THR A 312 26.76 -0.86 -6.20
N LEU A 313 27.42 -1.41 -7.25
CA LEU A 313 27.65 -0.68 -8.50
C LEU A 313 26.35 -0.23 -9.16
N ARG A 314 25.30 -1.05 -9.13
CA ARG A 314 24.00 -0.69 -9.69
C ARG A 314 23.31 0.38 -8.86
N ILE A 315 23.38 0.32 -7.53
CA ILE A 315 22.79 1.31 -6.63
C ILE A 315 23.45 2.68 -6.79
N GLU A 316 24.75 2.76 -7.04
CA GLU A 316 25.44 4.02 -7.31
C GLU A 316 24.91 4.75 -8.57
N THR A 317 24.22 4.05 -9.46
CA THR A 317 23.58 4.68 -10.63
C THR A 317 22.18 5.24 -10.33
N LEU A 318 21.61 4.97 -9.16
CA LEU A 318 20.30 5.47 -8.76
C LEU A 318 20.40 6.97 -8.42
N ARG A 319 19.45 7.73 -8.94
CA ARG A 319 19.38 9.17 -8.74
C ARG A 319 18.43 9.51 -7.60
N LEU A 320 18.97 10.09 -6.57
CA LEU A 320 18.22 10.65 -5.45
C LEU A 320 18.02 12.14 -5.68
N GLY A 321 16.76 12.63 -5.63
CA GLY A 321 16.49 14.04 -5.87
C GLY A 321 15.01 14.40 -5.95
N ASP A 322 14.71 15.52 -6.62
CA ASP A 322 13.35 16.03 -6.78
C ASP A 322 12.41 14.92 -7.31
N PRO A 323 11.38 14.52 -6.57
CA PRO A 323 10.47 13.48 -7.00
C PRO A 323 9.67 13.84 -8.27
N LEU A 324 9.54 15.12 -8.60
CA LEU A 324 8.91 15.55 -9.85
C LEU A 324 9.82 15.44 -11.07
N ASP A 325 11.13 15.27 -10.89
CA ASP A 325 12.03 15.01 -12.01
C ASP A 325 11.83 13.58 -12.52
N LYS A 326 11.55 13.47 -13.83
CA LYS A 326 11.30 12.18 -14.51
C LYS A 326 12.50 11.23 -14.47
N ASN A 327 13.68 11.76 -14.19
CA ASN A 327 14.92 10.99 -14.07
C ASN A 327 15.20 10.51 -12.63
N THR A 328 14.47 10.99 -11.63
CA THR A 328 14.67 10.58 -10.23
C THR A 328 14.26 9.12 -10.02
N ASP A 329 15.12 8.36 -9.33
CA ASP A 329 14.87 6.98 -8.92
C ASP A 329 14.44 6.88 -7.45
N ILE A 330 15.01 7.72 -6.60
CA ILE A 330 14.75 7.75 -5.15
C ILE A 330 14.24 9.14 -4.77
N GLY A 331 13.03 9.19 -4.30
CA GLY A 331 12.38 10.42 -3.84
C GLY A 331 12.62 10.71 -2.35
N ALA A 332 11.81 11.61 -1.80
CA ALA A 332 11.90 12.00 -0.39
C ALA A 332 11.18 10.98 0.53
N ILE A 333 11.72 10.79 1.72
CA ILE A 333 11.04 10.07 2.81
C ILE A 333 9.79 10.85 3.21
N ASN A 334 8.66 10.18 3.35
CA ASN A 334 7.35 10.82 3.50
C ASN A 334 7.26 11.84 4.66
N SER A 335 7.99 11.63 5.74
CA SER A 335 7.92 12.52 6.90
C SER A 335 9.18 12.51 7.75
N LYS A 336 9.38 13.58 8.53
CA LYS A 336 10.46 13.66 9.51
C LYS A 336 10.42 12.53 10.55
N ALA A 337 9.21 12.10 10.93
CA ALA A 337 9.04 10.99 11.87
C ALA A 337 9.53 9.67 11.26
N GLN A 338 9.19 9.41 10.00
CA GLN A 338 9.65 8.21 9.29
C GLN A 338 11.17 8.25 9.05
N LEU A 339 11.72 9.40 8.66
CA LEU A 339 13.17 9.56 8.53
C LEU A 339 13.91 9.25 9.84
N LYS A 340 13.37 9.71 10.97
CA LYS A 340 13.92 9.39 12.30
C LYS A 340 13.91 7.87 12.55
N THR A 341 12.79 7.20 12.29
CA THR A 341 12.68 5.74 12.47
C THR A 341 13.69 4.98 11.60
N ILE A 342 13.83 5.35 10.33
CA ILE A 342 14.82 4.74 9.42
C ILE A 342 16.24 4.93 9.97
N THR A 343 16.57 6.15 10.41
CA THR A 343 17.89 6.48 10.94
C THR A 343 18.21 5.69 12.22
N GLU A 344 17.26 5.60 13.14
CA GLU A 344 17.43 4.87 14.41
C GLU A 344 17.66 3.36 14.17
N LEU A 345 16.87 2.76 13.28
CA LEU A 345 17.02 1.34 12.94
C LEU A 345 18.31 1.08 12.14
N ALA A 346 18.66 1.94 11.19
CA ALA A 346 19.94 1.80 10.49
C ALA A 346 21.13 1.90 11.44
N ASN A 347 21.12 2.84 12.40
CA ASN A 347 22.17 2.97 13.40
C ASN A 347 22.23 1.76 14.35
N SER A 348 21.11 1.06 14.59
CA SER A 348 21.16 -0.19 15.37
C SER A 348 21.92 -1.29 14.63
N GLY A 349 21.89 -1.33 13.30
CA GLY A 349 22.68 -2.28 12.53
C GLY A 349 24.18 -2.12 12.75
N ASP A 350 24.69 -0.88 12.78
CA ASP A 350 26.10 -0.62 13.10
C ASP A 350 26.44 -1.00 14.54
N ALA A 351 25.56 -0.63 15.46
CA ALA A 351 25.77 -0.92 16.89
C ALA A 351 25.78 -2.43 17.20
N GLU A 352 25.08 -3.22 16.40
CA GLU A 352 25.00 -4.68 16.49
C GLU A 352 26.09 -5.39 15.67
N GLY A 353 26.98 -4.64 14.99
CA GLY A 353 28.18 -5.16 14.31
C GLY A 353 27.98 -5.51 12.84
N ALA A 354 26.89 -5.15 12.21
CA ALA A 354 26.73 -5.27 10.76
C ALA A 354 27.55 -4.19 10.03
N SER A 355 28.03 -4.51 8.83
CA SER A 355 28.81 -3.60 8.00
C SER A 355 27.89 -2.77 7.12
N ARG A 356 27.86 -1.45 7.31
CA ARG A 356 27.07 -0.51 6.50
C ARG A 356 27.83 -0.05 5.27
N TRP A 357 27.17 -0.11 4.14
CA TRP A 357 27.52 0.62 2.93
C TRP A 357 26.33 1.51 2.55
N SER A 358 26.58 2.76 2.17
CA SER A 358 25.56 3.69 1.67
C SER A 358 26.03 4.31 0.37
N ALA A 359 25.12 4.53 -0.56
CA ALA A 359 25.43 5.18 -1.82
C ALA A 359 26.03 6.56 -1.59
N ASN A 360 27.10 6.85 -2.33
CA ASN A 360 27.74 8.17 -2.29
C ASN A 360 26.94 9.13 -3.18
N CYS A 361 25.87 9.71 -2.62
CA CYS A 361 25.00 10.67 -3.30
C CYS A 361 24.88 11.96 -2.50
N GLU A 362 24.79 13.08 -3.21
CA GLU A 362 24.53 14.37 -2.58
C GLU A 362 23.05 14.45 -2.18
N LEU A 363 22.80 14.69 -0.90
CA LEU A 363 21.44 14.85 -0.39
C LEU A 363 20.98 16.30 -0.53
N PRO A 364 19.75 16.57 -1.02
CA PRO A 364 19.23 17.93 -1.04
C PRO A 364 19.18 18.56 0.35
N SER A 365 19.41 19.87 0.42
CA SER A 365 19.50 20.63 1.68
C SER A 365 18.17 20.83 2.41
N LYS A 366 17.04 20.62 1.72
CA LYS A 366 15.67 20.68 2.27
C LYS A 366 14.93 19.39 1.97
N GLY A 367 13.96 19.08 2.81
CA GLY A 367 13.18 17.85 2.69
C GLY A 367 13.75 16.72 3.55
N PHE A 368 13.15 15.56 3.43
CA PHE A 368 13.48 14.38 4.24
C PHE A 368 14.15 13.34 3.35
N TRP A 369 15.44 13.10 3.53
CA TRP A 369 16.22 12.28 2.62
C TRP A 369 17.01 11.21 3.37
N PHE A 370 17.10 10.03 2.78
CA PHE A 370 17.95 8.94 3.27
C PHE A 370 18.58 8.22 2.08
N PRO A 371 19.90 8.00 2.07
CA PRO A 371 20.57 7.37 0.94
C PRO A 371 20.26 5.87 0.88
N PRO A 372 20.19 5.26 -0.32
CA PRO A 372 20.17 3.81 -0.46
C PRO A 372 21.29 3.17 0.34
N THR A 373 20.94 2.20 1.19
CA THR A 373 21.88 1.61 2.16
C THR A 373 21.76 0.09 2.17
N ILE A 374 22.92 -0.58 2.21
CA ILE A 374 23.03 -2.03 2.38
C ILE A 374 23.79 -2.33 3.66
N PHE A 375 23.32 -3.31 4.40
CA PHE A 375 24.06 -3.93 5.50
C PHE A 375 24.46 -5.35 5.13
N THR A 376 25.75 -5.68 5.27
CA THR A 376 26.30 -7.04 5.14
C THR A 376 26.74 -7.57 6.50
N GLY A 377 27.01 -8.87 6.61
CA GLY A 377 27.33 -9.50 7.89
C GLY A 377 26.16 -9.49 8.87
N VAL A 378 24.94 -9.43 8.37
CA VAL A 378 23.74 -9.35 9.20
C VAL A 378 23.42 -10.72 9.79
N SER A 379 23.27 -10.77 11.12
CA SER A 379 22.74 -11.93 11.84
C SER A 379 21.21 -11.89 11.90
N ALA A 380 20.56 -13.04 11.96
CA ALA A 380 19.13 -13.16 12.15
C ALA A 380 18.61 -12.51 13.48
N SER A 381 19.49 -12.32 14.46
CA SER A 381 19.18 -11.65 15.72
C SER A 381 19.22 -10.12 15.67
N HIS A 382 19.86 -9.53 14.63
CA HIS A 382 19.94 -8.08 14.52
C HIS A 382 18.54 -7.45 14.33
N ARG A 383 18.33 -6.30 14.92
CA ARG A 383 17.06 -5.56 14.77
C ARG A 383 16.72 -5.28 13.31
N ILE A 384 17.73 -4.92 12.52
CA ILE A 384 17.56 -4.68 11.08
C ILE A 384 17.14 -5.93 10.28
N ALA A 385 17.28 -7.14 10.84
CA ALA A 385 16.77 -8.38 10.26
C ALA A 385 15.35 -8.74 10.73
N GLN A 386 14.90 -8.19 11.86
CA GLN A 386 13.62 -8.54 12.51
C GLN A 386 12.58 -7.43 12.40
N GLU A 387 12.98 -6.17 12.51
CA GLU A 387 12.07 -5.04 12.52
C GLU A 387 11.90 -4.42 11.12
N GLU A 388 10.68 -3.98 10.81
CA GLU A 388 10.36 -3.28 9.56
C GLU A 388 10.93 -1.85 9.60
N ILE A 389 11.94 -1.56 8.74
CA ILE A 389 12.57 -0.24 8.66
C ILE A 389 11.70 0.74 7.87
N PHE A 390 11.04 0.23 6.82
CA PHE A 390 10.18 0.97 5.91
C PHE A 390 10.91 2.16 5.27
N GLY A 391 12.08 1.89 4.71
CA GLY A 391 12.99 2.84 4.07
C GLY A 391 13.96 2.15 3.12
N PRO A 392 14.84 2.88 2.42
CA PRO A 392 15.75 2.34 1.41
C PRO A 392 16.96 1.62 2.05
N VAL A 393 16.68 0.61 2.87
CA VAL A 393 17.70 -0.12 3.66
C VAL A 393 17.52 -1.62 3.45
N LEU A 394 18.55 -2.27 2.95
CA LEU A 394 18.64 -3.70 2.66
C LEU A 394 19.51 -4.42 3.67
N SER A 395 19.02 -5.49 4.26
CA SER A 395 19.79 -6.37 5.15
C SER A 395 20.17 -7.65 4.40
N VAL A 396 21.48 -7.91 4.24
CA VAL A 396 22.01 -9.08 3.52
C VAL A 396 22.47 -10.16 4.49
N LEU A 397 21.90 -11.34 4.33
CA LEU A 397 22.24 -12.56 5.06
C LEU A 397 22.69 -13.64 4.06
N THR A 398 23.55 -14.56 4.48
CA THR A 398 23.96 -15.69 3.65
C THR A 398 23.26 -16.97 4.06
N PHE A 399 23.21 -17.93 3.14
CA PHE A 399 22.80 -19.32 3.41
C PHE A 399 23.63 -20.29 2.56
N ARG A 400 23.69 -21.55 2.99
CA ARG A 400 24.47 -22.64 2.30
C ARG A 400 23.57 -23.65 1.62
N THR A 401 22.42 -23.94 2.22
CA THR A 401 21.51 -24.99 1.72
C THR A 401 20.10 -24.42 1.50
N PRO A 402 19.29 -25.03 0.61
CA PRO A 402 17.91 -24.62 0.41
C PRO A 402 17.06 -24.64 1.69
N ASP A 403 17.27 -25.62 2.58
CA ASP A 403 16.53 -25.71 3.84
C ASP A 403 16.92 -24.58 4.81
N GLU A 404 18.20 -24.20 4.87
CA GLU A 404 18.66 -23.03 5.63
C GLU A 404 18.05 -21.72 5.08
N ALA A 405 17.94 -21.59 3.75
CA ALA A 405 17.27 -20.44 3.15
C ALA A 405 15.81 -20.32 3.59
N VAL A 406 15.07 -21.42 3.59
CA VAL A 406 13.68 -21.47 4.08
C VAL A 406 13.59 -21.15 5.56
N GLU A 407 14.45 -21.76 6.39
CA GLU A 407 14.51 -21.48 7.84
C GLU A 407 14.72 -19.99 8.11
N LYS A 408 15.73 -19.39 7.48
CA LYS A 408 16.04 -17.95 7.62
C LYS A 408 14.92 -17.08 7.07
N ALA A 409 14.31 -17.45 5.94
CA ALA A 409 13.20 -16.70 5.36
C ALA A 409 12.00 -16.65 6.30
N ASN A 410 11.64 -17.78 6.92
CA ASN A 410 10.53 -17.91 7.84
C ASN A 410 10.83 -17.42 9.27
N ASN A 411 12.10 -17.14 9.60
CA ASN A 411 12.50 -16.62 10.92
C ASN A 411 12.18 -15.13 11.07
N THR A 412 10.92 -14.82 11.12
CA THR A 412 10.36 -13.46 11.29
C THR A 412 8.95 -13.56 11.86
N PRO A 413 8.48 -12.57 12.64
CA PRO A 413 7.09 -12.55 13.07
C PRO A 413 6.10 -12.21 11.96
N TYR A 414 6.58 -11.80 10.79
CA TYR A 414 5.78 -11.41 9.64
C TYR A 414 5.57 -12.56 8.65
N GLY A 415 4.60 -12.41 7.76
CA GLY A 415 4.31 -13.37 6.71
C GLY A 415 3.61 -12.73 5.50
N LEU A 416 4.09 -11.54 5.04
CA LEU A 416 3.43 -10.84 3.93
C LEU A 416 3.94 -11.33 2.58
N SER A 417 5.24 -11.28 2.35
CA SER A 417 5.83 -11.57 1.04
C SER A 417 7.18 -12.26 1.11
N ALA A 418 7.52 -12.93 0.01
CA ALA A 418 8.87 -13.44 -0.29
C ALA A 418 9.13 -13.43 -1.80
N GLY A 419 10.41 -13.48 -2.19
CA GLY A 419 10.85 -13.68 -3.56
C GLY A 419 11.90 -14.79 -3.65
N VAL A 420 11.93 -15.51 -4.77
CA VAL A 420 12.89 -16.60 -5.01
C VAL A 420 13.45 -16.49 -6.41
N TRP A 421 14.78 -16.53 -6.54
CA TRP A 421 15.53 -16.45 -7.79
C TRP A 421 16.36 -17.71 -7.98
N THR A 422 16.03 -18.54 -8.95
CA THR A 422 16.74 -19.78 -9.36
C THR A 422 16.25 -20.22 -10.73
N GLU A 423 17.13 -20.74 -11.57
CA GLU A 423 16.77 -21.30 -12.86
C GLU A 423 16.26 -22.76 -12.77
N LYS A 424 16.39 -23.40 -11.60
CA LYS A 424 15.89 -24.77 -11.39
C LYS A 424 14.43 -24.77 -10.99
N ALA A 425 13.52 -25.12 -11.89
CA ALA A 425 12.09 -25.18 -11.63
C ALA A 425 11.72 -26.09 -10.43
N SER A 426 12.39 -27.23 -10.26
CA SER A 426 12.17 -28.13 -9.13
C SER A 426 12.55 -27.49 -7.78
N ARG A 427 13.64 -26.72 -7.74
CA ARG A 427 14.05 -25.95 -6.56
C ARG A 427 13.04 -24.86 -6.29
N MET A 428 12.62 -24.11 -7.32
CA MET A 428 11.61 -23.06 -7.21
C MET A 428 10.34 -23.57 -6.53
N LEU A 429 9.75 -24.63 -7.05
CA LEU A 429 8.52 -25.21 -6.51
C LEU A 429 8.70 -25.69 -5.05
N ALA A 430 9.81 -26.39 -4.75
CA ALA A 430 10.08 -26.90 -3.41
C ALA A 430 10.30 -25.80 -2.37
N ILE A 431 10.84 -24.64 -2.76
CA ILE A 431 11.07 -23.51 -1.87
C ILE A 431 9.74 -22.73 -1.66
N VAL A 432 9.06 -22.40 -2.75
CA VAL A 432 7.79 -21.62 -2.70
C VAL A 432 6.78 -22.28 -1.78
N ASP A 433 6.64 -23.61 -1.85
CA ASP A 433 5.70 -24.39 -1.03
C ASP A 433 6.01 -24.33 0.49
N LYS A 434 7.28 -24.10 0.87
CA LYS A 434 7.73 -24.05 2.26
C LYS A 434 7.73 -22.64 2.86
N LEU A 435 7.59 -21.59 2.06
CA LEU A 435 7.64 -20.22 2.55
C LEU A 435 6.34 -19.80 3.23
N GLN A 436 6.44 -19.25 4.44
CA GLN A 436 5.30 -18.74 5.22
C GLN A 436 4.99 -17.29 4.86
N ALA A 437 4.65 -17.05 3.61
CA ALA A 437 4.32 -15.75 3.06
C ALA A 437 3.02 -15.80 2.26
N GLY A 438 2.21 -14.74 2.37
CA GLY A 438 0.93 -14.67 1.64
C GLY A 438 1.09 -14.46 0.14
N VAL A 439 2.22 -13.86 -0.29
CA VAL A 439 2.60 -13.69 -1.69
C VAL A 439 4.05 -14.11 -1.87
N VAL A 440 4.31 -14.95 -2.87
CA VAL A 440 5.67 -15.36 -3.24
C VAL A 440 5.88 -15.11 -4.73
N TRP A 441 6.90 -14.32 -5.04
CA TRP A 441 7.32 -14.07 -6.41
C TRP A 441 8.44 -15.03 -6.83
N ALA A 442 8.36 -15.54 -8.05
CA ALA A 442 9.33 -16.46 -8.64
C ALA A 442 10.01 -15.78 -9.84
N ASN A 443 11.33 -15.57 -9.79
CA ASN A 443 12.14 -14.86 -10.78
C ASN A 443 11.56 -13.49 -11.18
N THR A 444 10.93 -12.81 -10.22
CA THR A 444 10.40 -11.44 -10.33
C THR A 444 10.17 -10.87 -8.94
N PHE A 445 9.83 -9.57 -8.83
CA PHE A 445 9.44 -8.94 -7.58
C PHE A 445 8.47 -7.76 -7.84
N ASN A 446 7.63 -7.40 -6.85
CA ASN A 446 6.70 -6.27 -6.91
C ASN A 446 5.77 -6.27 -8.15
N LYS A 447 5.36 -7.44 -8.62
CA LYS A 447 4.36 -7.54 -9.70
C LYS A 447 2.98 -7.69 -9.08
N PHE A 448 2.12 -6.70 -9.36
CA PHE A 448 0.75 -6.63 -8.86
C PHE A 448 -0.23 -6.71 -10.02
N ASP A 449 -1.33 -7.41 -9.78
CA ASP A 449 -2.43 -7.54 -10.72
C ASP A 449 -3.76 -7.57 -9.96
N PRO A 450 -4.81 -6.86 -10.43
CA PRO A 450 -6.11 -6.84 -9.75
C PRO A 450 -6.74 -8.21 -9.54
N THR A 451 -6.38 -9.20 -10.35
CA THR A 451 -6.91 -10.58 -10.27
C THR A 451 -6.20 -11.42 -9.22
N SER A 452 -5.00 -11.00 -8.79
CA SER A 452 -4.17 -11.75 -7.85
C SER A 452 -4.50 -11.37 -6.40
N PRO A 453 -4.78 -12.36 -5.53
CA PRO A 453 -4.96 -12.09 -4.10
C PRO A 453 -3.66 -11.59 -3.46
N PHE A 454 -3.78 -10.60 -2.59
CA PHE A 454 -2.70 -10.06 -1.79
C PHE A 454 -3.09 -10.06 -0.30
N GLY A 455 -2.15 -10.36 0.56
CA GLY A 455 -2.33 -10.30 2.02
C GLY A 455 -1.38 -11.23 2.75
N GLY A 456 -1.26 -11.02 4.06
CA GLY A 456 -0.28 -11.69 4.90
C GLY A 456 -0.84 -12.77 5.80
N TYR A 457 0.09 -13.35 6.55
CA TYR A 457 -0.13 -14.22 7.70
C TYR A 457 0.54 -13.62 8.94
N GLN A 458 0.29 -14.19 10.12
CA GLN A 458 0.93 -13.82 11.38
C GLN A 458 0.78 -12.30 11.67
N GLU A 459 1.88 -11.61 12.01
CA GLU A 459 1.89 -10.17 12.33
C GLU A 459 1.67 -9.26 11.11
N SER A 460 1.66 -9.82 9.91
CA SER A 460 1.27 -9.09 8.68
C SER A 460 -0.25 -8.98 8.50
N GLY A 461 -1.03 -9.58 9.39
CA GLY A 461 -2.48 -9.41 9.42
C GLY A 461 -3.25 -10.59 8.85
N TYR A 462 -4.50 -10.34 8.49
CA TYR A 462 -5.42 -11.37 7.96
C TYR A 462 -6.48 -10.76 7.06
N GLY A 463 -7.03 -11.59 6.20
CA GLY A 463 -7.86 -11.20 5.07
C GLY A 463 -7.06 -11.24 3.78
N ARG A 464 -7.70 -10.84 2.69
CA ARG A 464 -7.06 -10.69 1.37
C ARG A 464 -7.64 -9.49 0.67
N GLU A 465 -6.81 -8.80 -0.08
CA GLU A 465 -7.18 -7.77 -1.05
C GLU A 465 -6.84 -8.27 -2.46
N GLY A 466 -7.47 -7.74 -3.50
CA GLY A 466 -7.29 -8.26 -4.86
C GLY A 466 -8.00 -9.59 -5.12
N GLY A 467 -8.21 -9.88 -6.40
CA GLY A 467 -8.88 -11.09 -6.85
C GLY A 467 -10.30 -11.28 -6.30
N VAL A 468 -10.82 -12.47 -6.49
CA VAL A 468 -12.11 -12.90 -5.89
C VAL A 468 -12.05 -12.92 -4.36
N PRO A 469 -10.97 -13.38 -3.70
CA PRO A 469 -10.87 -13.32 -2.24
C PRO A 469 -11.02 -11.90 -1.67
N GLY A 470 -10.48 -10.87 -2.35
CA GLY A 470 -10.66 -9.47 -1.97
C GLY A 470 -12.11 -9.00 -2.08
N LEU A 471 -12.86 -9.50 -3.08
CA LEU A 471 -14.29 -9.24 -3.22
C LEU A 471 -15.10 -9.91 -2.10
N LEU A 472 -14.82 -11.18 -1.82
CA LEU A 472 -15.49 -11.96 -0.78
C LEU A 472 -15.28 -11.37 0.61
N ALA A 473 -14.17 -10.68 0.86
CA ALA A 473 -13.94 -9.96 2.11
C ALA A 473 -14.99 -8.86 2.38
N TYR A 474 -15.73 -8.41 1.38
CA TYR A 474 -16.80 -7.41 1.49
C TYR A 474 -18.22 -7.99 1.47
N LEU A 475 -18.34 -9.31 1.51
CA LEU A 475 -19.60 -10.03 1.61
C LEU A 475 -19.66 -10.80 2.94
N LYS A 476 -20.85 -10.89 3.52
CA LYS A 476 -21.07 -11.76 4.68
C LYS A 476 -20.87 -13.21 4.22
N SER A 477 -20.12 -13.97 4.98
CA SER A 477 -19.98 -15.42 4.74
C SER A 477 -21.36 -16.05 4.92
N THR A 478 -22.02 -16.36 3.83
CA THR A 478 -23.12 -17.31 3.83
C THR A 478 -22.49 -18.68 3.59
N SER A 479 -22.33 -19.49 4.63
CA SER A 479 -22.12 -20.91 4.41
C SER A 479 -23.23 -21.37 3.48
N PRO A 480 -22.93 -22.09 2.38
CA PRO A 480 -23.99 -22.77 1.65
C PRO A 480 -24.71 -23.64 2.70
N VAL A 481 -26.00 -23.42 2.85
CA VAL A 481 -26.83 -24.34 3.60
C VAL A 481 -26.58 -25.70 2.91
N GLN A 482 -25.84 -26.57 3.58
CA GLN A 482 -25.74 -27.95 3.10
C GLN A 482 -27.17 -28.43 2.99
N GLY A 483 -27.66 -28.45 1.76
CA GLY A 483 -28.95 -29.01 1.48
C GLY A 483 -28.93 -30.44 2.02
N VAL A 484 -29.69 -30.70 3.06
CA VAL A 484 -29.97 -32.05 3.53
C VAL A 484 -30.65 -32.71 2.33
N ALA A 485 -29.85 -33.44 1.57
CA ALA A 485 -30.42 -34.38 0.60
C ALA A 485 -31.34 -35.28 1.40
N LYS A 486 -32.65 -35.17 1.16
CA LYS A 486 -33.64 -36.15 1.60
C LYS A 486 -33.55 -37.39 0.73
#